data_5722dc033f8974d0e28854cdaf43470a
#
_entry.id   5722dc033f8974d0e28854cdaf43470a
#
_cell.length_a   1.000
_cell.length_b   1.000
_cell.length_c   1.000
_cell.angle_alpha   90.00
_cell.angle_beta   90.00
_cell.angle_gamma   90.00
#
_symmetry.space_group_name_H-M   'P 1'
#
loop_
_entity.id
_entity.type
_entity.pdbx_description
1 polymer ?
#
loop_
_entity_poly.entity_id
_entity_poly.type
_entity_poly.pdbx_seq_one_letter_code
_entity_poly.pdbx_strand_id
1 'polypeptide(L)'
;MIEVSHLSKKFGEFRAVDDISFSIPTGQIVGLLGPNGAGKTTTMRMICGFFGTSGGSIKIDGVEISEDPIFAKRKIGYMPESAPLYSDMIVEDYLNYVAQMQGADAAQKIPELCKTCGLKEVMHKNISELSRGYRQRVGLAHALMNDPEILILDEPTSGLDPNQIEDVRALIKEIGKTRTVIISTHILGEVEMLCPRVIIIANGKLVADSPTNELRKNFQNSITLNIVFGGTNFSEAKSELEKIADISSIEKIEAEKIKGERKFCGVKISVKEGKEIRKNIFELAVKNGWTLYEMNVQKNSLEDVFHALTITPQNETTMEEKNAK
;
A
#
# COMPACT_ATOMS: atom_id res chain seq x y z
N MET A 1 -8.50 -20.62 2.11
CA MET A 1 -7.05 -20.30 1.95
C MET A 1 -6.76 -19.99 0.49
N ILE A 2 -5.91 -19.01 0.20
CA ILE A 2 -5.45 -18.66 -1.17
C ILE A 2 -3.97 -19.03 -1.25
N GLU A 3 -3.59 -19.78 -2.29
CA GLU A 3 -2.20 -20.13 -2.56
C GLU A 3 -1.83 -19.69 -3.96
N VAL A 4 -0.77 -18.92 -4.06
CA VAL A 4 -0.20 -18.40 -5.30
C VAL A 4 1.20 -18.95 -5.45
N SER A 5 1.48 -19.69 -6.52
CA SER A 5 2.75 -20.37 -6.73
C SER A 5 3.35 -20.02 -8.09
N HIS A 6 4.54 -19.40 -8.07
CA HIS A 6 5.31 -19.05 -9.28
C HIS A 6 4.51 -18.28 -10.32
N LEU A 7 3.60 -17.41 -9.84
CA LEU A 7 2.63 -16.71 -10.68
C LEU A 7 3.31 -15.69 -11.58
N SER A 8 3.03 -15.79 -12.88
CA SER A 8 3.55 -14.87 -13.89
C SER A 8 2.46 -14.46 -14.86
N LYS A 9 2.54 -13.20 -15.35
CA LYS A 9 1.65 -12.66 -16.38
C LYS A 9 2.40 -11.80 -17.37
N LYS A 10 2.27 -12.12 -18.64
CA LYS A 10 2.80 -11.35 -19.77
C LYS A 10 1.67 -10.77 -20.61
N PHE A 11 1.84 -9.57 -21.10
CA PHE A 11 1.02 -8.91 -22.10
C PHE A 11 1.96 -8.51 -23.26
N GLY A 12 2.01 -9.35 -24.30
CA GLY A 12 3.05 -9.24 -25.32
C GLY A 12 4.44 -9.38 -24.67
N GLU A 13 5.32 -8.43 -24.93
CA GLU A 13 6.68 -8.40 -24.34
C GLU A 13 6.69 -7.87 -22.87
N PHE A 14 5.64 -7.17 -22.46
CA PHE A 14 5.56 -6.61 -21.11
C PHE A 14 5.22 -7.66 -20.07
N ARG A 15 6.08 -7.84 -19.06
CA ARG A 15 5.86 -8.74 -17.93
C ARG A 15 5.27 -7.96 -16.76
N ALA A 16 3.96 -8.06 -16.58
CA ALA A 16 3.23 -7.35 -15.53
C ALA A 16 3.37 -8.01 -14.15
N VAL A 17 3.55 -9.35 -14.10
CA VAL A 17 3.82 -10.13 -12.89
C VAL A 17 4.91 -11.15 -13.25
N ASP A 18 5.92 -11.26 -12.39
CA ASP A 18 7.13 -12.04 -12.64
C ASP A 18 7.48 -12.92 -11.44
N ASP A 19 7.04 -14.17 -11.51
CA ASP A 19 7.40 -15.25 -10.56
C ASP A 19 7.14 -14.92 -9.09
N ILE A 20 5.89 -14.54 -8.76
CA ILE A 20 5.50 -14.28 -7.37
C ILE A 20 4.87 -15.50 -6.72
N SER A 21 5.21 -15.73 -5.45
CA SER A 21 4.64 -16.82 -4.65
C SER A 21 4.30 -16.32 -3.25
N PHE A 22 3.07 -16.56 -2.80
CA PHE A 22 2.60 -16.25 -1.46
C PHE A 22 1.35 -17.07 -1.12
N SER A 23 1.01 -17.16 0.16
CA SER A 23 -0.24 -17.78 0.61
C SER A 23 -0.98 -16.87 1.59
N ILE A 24 -2.32 -16.88 1.54
CA ILE A 24 -3.16 -16.10 2.45
C ILE A 24 -4.08 -17.08 3.21
N PRO A 25 -3.88 -17.24 4.52
CA PRO A 25 -4.77 -18.01 5.37
C PRO A 25 -6.20 -17.49 5.39
N THR A 26 -7.16 -18.36 5.62
CA THR A 26 -8.56 -17.98 5.81
C THR A 26 -8.73 -17.05 7.02
N GLY A 27 -9.58 -16.02 6.88
CA GLY A 27 -9.90 -15.07 7.96
C GLY A 27 -8.85 -13.99 8.19
N GLN A 28 -7.89 -13.81 7.28
CA GLN A 28 -6.87 -12.77 7.39
C GLN A 28 -7.20 -11.56 6.51
N ILE A 29 -6.95 -10.35 7.02
CA ILE A 29 -6.91 -9.13 6.21
C ILE A 29 -5.46 -8.91 5.77
N VAL A 30 -5.23 -8.84 4.46
CA VAL A 30 -3.89 -8.68 3.87
C VAL A 30 -3.89 -7.47 2.94
N GLY A 31 -2.90 -6.60 3.12
CA GLY A 31 -2.63 -5.48 2.21
C GLY A 31 -1.70 -5.90 1.07
N LEU A 32 -2.11 -5.67 -0.16
CA LEU A 32 -1.28 -5.79 -1.35
C LEU A 32 -0.77 -4.39 -1.72
N LEU A 33 0.44 -4.06 -1.30
CA LEU A 33 1.04 -2.73 -1.42
C LEU A 33 1.99 -2.66 -2.63
N GLY A 34 2.05 -1.51 -3.29
CA GLY A 34 2.99 -1.28 -4.38
C GLY A 34 2.67 -0.01 -5.16
N PRO A 35 3.64 0.57 -5.89
CA PRO A 35 3.39 1.73 -6.74
C PRO A 35 2.40 1.41 -7.87
N ASN A 36 1.93 2.45 -8.55
CA ASN A 36 1.10 2.27 -9.74
C ASN A 36 1.90 1.51 -10.82
N GLY A 37 1.24 0.53 -11.45
CA GLY A 37 1.91 -0.34 -12.43
C GLY A 37 2.75 -1.48 -11.84
N ALA A 38 2.80 -1.64 -10.51
CA ALA A 38 3.59 -2.70 -9.86
C ALA A 38 3.09 -4.14 -10.13
N GLY A 39 1.86 -4.32 -10.64
CA GLY A 39 1.26 -5.63 -10.88
C GLY A 39 0.14 -6.01 -9.92
N LYS A 40 -0.23 -5.16 -8.95
CA LYS A 40 -1.27 -5.42 -7.93
C LYS A 40 -2.61 -5.83 -8.54
N THR A 41 -3.22 -4.95 -9.33
CA THR A 41 -4.51 -5.20 -10.01
C THR A 41 -4.45 -6.42 -10.92
N THR A 42 -3.33 -6.62 -11.63
CA THR A 42 -3.14 -7.80 -12.48
C THR A 42 -3.13 -9.08 -11.64
N THR A 43 -2.43 -9.10 -10.52
CA THR A 43 -2.40 -10.23 -9.59
C THR A 43 -3.80 -10.53 -9.05
N MET A 44 -4.53 -9.52 -8.59
CA MET A 44 -5.89 -9.70 -8.08
C MET A 44 -6.86 -10.20 -9.16
N ARG A 45 -6.77 -9.66 -10.38
CA ARG A 45 -7.59 -10.13 -11.50
C ARG A 45 -7.28 -11.57 -11.92
N MET A 46 -6.04 -12.03 -11.75
CA MET A 46 -5.70 -13.45 -11.92
C MET A 46 -6.31 -14.31 -10.80
N ILE A 47 -6.24 -13.87 -9.55
CA ILE A 47 -6.87 -14.58 -8.40
C ILE A 47 -8.39 -14.65 -8.58
N CYS A 48 -9.03 -13.61 -9.14
CA CYS A 48 -10.45 -13.60 -9.45
C CYS A 48 -10.82 -14.40 -10.71
N GLY A 49 -9.84 -14.94 -11.44
CA GLY A 49 -10.07 -15.67 -12.71
C GLY A 49 -10.51 -14.80 -13.88
N PHE A 50 -10.28 -13.47 -13.83
CA PHE A 50 -10.50 -12.58 -14.97
C PHE A 50 -9.38 -12.69 -16.02
N PHE A 51 -8.17 -12.99 -15.58
CA PHE A 51 -7.04 -13.23 -16.47
C PHE A 51 -6.48 -14.64 -16.23
N GLY A 52 -6.22 -15.37 -17.30
CA GLY A 52 -5.41 -16.57 -17.24
C GLY A 52 -3.95 -16.22 -16.93
N THR A 53 -3.26 -17.12 -16.25
CA THR A 53 -1.83 -16.99 -15.95
C THR A 53 -0.97 -17.25 -17.18
N SER A 54 0.22 -16.67 -17.27
CA SER A 54 1.24 -17.03 -18.26
C SER A 54 2.20 -18.10 -17.74
N GLY A 55 2.22 -18.33 -16.41
CA GLY A 55 2.98 -19.34 -15.71
C GLY A 55 2.55 -19.39 -14.25
N GLY A 56 2.83 -20.49 -13.58
CA GLY A 56 2.44 -20.73 -12.19
C GLY A 56 0.98 -21.12 -12.04
N SER A 57 0.52 -21.21 -10.79
CA SER A 57 -0.84 -21.67 -10.43
C SER A 57 -1.42 -20.85 -9.28
N ILE A 58 -2.74 -20.83 -9.18
CA ILE A 58 -3.50 -20.22 -8.10
C ILE A 58 -4.50 -21.24 -7.60
N LYS A 59 -4.49 -21.51 -6.29
CA LYS A 59 -5.45 -22.40 -5.64
C LYS A 59 -6.28 -21.64 -4.61
N ILE A 60 -7.58 -21.98 -4.56
CA ILE A 60 -8.51 -21.54 -3.54
C ILE A 60 -9.03 -22.76 -2.80
N ASP A 61 -8.75 -22.85 -1.51
CA ASP A 61 -9.05 -24.00 -0.67
C ASP A 61 -8.59 -25.33 -1.29
N GLY A 62 -7.37 -25.33 -1.89
CA GLY A 62 -6.76 -26.49 -2.52
C GLY A 62 -7.22 -26.77 -3.96
N VAL A 63 -8.25 -26.10 -4.46
CA VAL A 63 -8.75 -26.25 -5.84
C VAL A 63 -8.07 -25.23 -6.76
N GLU A 64 -7.49 -25.69 -7.84
CA GLU A 64 -6.86 -24.81 -8.83
C GLU A 64 -7.90 -24.08 -9.66
N ILE A 65 -7.73 -22.75 -9.80
CA ILE A 65 -8.70 -21.89 -10.50
C ILE A 65 -8.88 -22.28 -11.97
N SER A 66 -7.83 -22.78 -12.60
CA SER A 66 -7.89 -23.25 -14.00
C SER A 66 -8.72 -24.53 -14.19
N GLU A 67 -8.82 -25.35 -13.13
CA GLU A 67 -9.58 -26.62 -13.15
C GLU A 67 -11.07 -26.37 -12.89
N ASP A 68 -11.41 -25.54 -11.89
CA ASP A 68 -12.78 -25.16 -11.56
C ASP A 68 -12.93 -23.63 -11.36
N PRO A 69 -13.03 -22.83 -12.43
CA PRO A 69 -13.21 -21.39 -12.34
C PRO A 69 -14.53 -20.98 -11.67
N ILE A 70 -15.57 -21.81 -11.75
CA ILE A 70 -16.88 -21.50 -11.17
C ILE A 70 -16.82 -21.61 -9.65
N PHE A 71 -16.19 -22.65 -9.12
CA PHE A 71 -15.94 -22.79 -7.68
C PHE A 71 -15.22 -21.57 -7.12
N ALA A 72 -14.12 -21.16 -7.76
CA ALA A 72 -13.35 -20.00 -7.34
C ALA A 72 -14.20 -18.72 -7.33
N LYS A 73 -14.95 -18.45 -8.42
CA LYS A 73 -15.79 -17.26 -8.54
C LYS A 73 -16.93 -17.21 -7.53
N ARG A 74 -17.47 -18.35 -7.10
CA ARG A 74 -18.49 -18.40 -6.05
C ARG A 74 -17.95 -18.01 -4.67
N LYS A 75 -16.66 -18.26 -4.42
CA LYS A 75 -16.01 -17.95 -3.15
C LYS A 75 -15.47 -16.51 -3.07
N ILE A 76 -15.35 -15.83 -4.19
CA ILE A 76 -14.71 -14.50 -4.27
C ILE A 76 -15.74 -13.42 -4.59
N GLY A 77 -15.79 -12.39 -3.74
CA GLY A 77 -16.36 -11.08 -4.09
C GLY A 77 -15.23 -10.15 -4.54
N TYR A 78 -15.37 -9.50 -5.67
CA TYR A 78 -14.39 -8.56 -6.20
C TYR A 78 -14.97 -7.17 -6.41
N MET A 79 -14.32 -6.18 -5.85
CA MET A 79 -14.62 -4.78 -6.08
C MET A 79 -13.41 -4.12 -6.77
N PRO A 80 -13.52 -3.78 -8.06
CA PRO A 80 -12.47 -3.03 -8.75
C PRO A 80 -12.43 -1.56 -8.30
N GLU A 81 -11.32 -0.88 -8.52
CA GLU A 81 -11.12 0.54 -8.18
C GLU A 81 -12.26 1.44 -8.67
N SER A 82 -12.70 1.23 -9.92
CA SER A 82 -13.89 1.84 -10.47
C SER A 82 -14.96 0.78 -10.59
N ALA A 83 -15.87 0.71 -9.61
CA ALA A 83 -16.98 -0.22 -9.64
C ALA A 83 -17.82 0.02 -10.92
N PRO A 84 -18.04 -1.01 -11.77
CA PRO A 84 -18.80 -0.88 -13.01
C PRO A 84 -20.30 -0.87 -12.72
N LEU A 85 -20.77 0.21 -12.10
CA LEU A 85 -22.16 0.40 -11.74
C LEU A 85 -22.96 0.95 -12.93
N TYR A 86 -24.22 0.55 -13.05
CA TYR A 86 -25.14 1.11 -14.06
C TYR A 86 -25.68 2.45 -13.56
N SER A 87 -25.10 3.54 -14.06
CA SER A 87 -25.35 4.92 -13.59
C SER A 87 -26.83 5.33 -13.65
N ASP A 88 -27.58 4.82 -14.61
CA ASP A 88 -28.98 5.18 -14.87
C ASP A 88 -29.99 4.36 -14.04
N MET A 89 -29.49 3.40 -13.26
CA MET A 89 -30.32 2.58 -12.39
C MET A 89 -30.44 3.20 -10.99
N ILE A 90 -31.58 3.00 -10.35
CA ILE A 90 -31.76 3.24 -8.92
C ILE A 90 -30.95 2.18 -8.14
N VAL A 91 -30.39 2.54 -6.99
CA VAL A 91 -29.57 1.63 -6.18
C VAL A 91 -30.30 0.32 -5.87
N GLU A 92 -31.57 0.40 -5.46
CA GLU A 92 -32.38 -0.78 -5.15
C GLU A 92 -32.57 -1.69 -6.35
N ASP A 93 -32.87 -1.14 -7.52
CA ASP A 93 -33.06 -1.88 -8.76
C ASP A 93 -31.73 -2.55 -9.20
N TYR A 94 -30.62 -1.81 -9.04
CA TYR A 94 -29.30 -2.36 -9.32
C TYR A 94 -28.94 -3.55 -8.43
N LEU A 95 -29.19 -3.43 -7.12
CA LEU A 95 -28.92 -4.52 -6.17
C LEU A 95 -29.85 -5.73 -6.42
N ASN A 96 -31.11 -5.51 -6.78
CA ASN A 96 -32.01 -6.57 -7.20
C ASN A 96 -31.52 -7.28 -8.46
N TYR A 97 -31.07 -6.52 -9.45
CA TYR A 97 -30.46 -7.06 -10.66
C TYR A 97 -29.22 -7.93 -10.36
N VAL A 98 -28.32 -7.44 -9.49
CA VAL A 98 -27.13 -8.17 -9.07
C VAL A 98 -27.49 -9.45 -8.33
N ALA A 99 -28.46 -9.40 -7.40
CA ALA A 99 -28.92 -10.57 -6.68
C ALA A 99 -29.45 -11.65 -7.63
N GLN A 100 -30.29 -11.25 -8.61
CA GLN A 100 -30.82 -12.15 -9.62
C GLN A 100 -29.69 -12.79 -10.47
N MET A 101 -28.72 -12.00 -10.91
CA MET A 101 -27.58 -12.47 -11.71
C MET A 101 -26.67 -13.44 -10.95
N GLN A 102 -26.52 -13.24 -9.65
CA GLN A 102 -25.68 -14.08 -8.79
C GLN A 102 -26.44 -15.25 -8.14
N GLY A 103 -27.77 -15.31 -8.32
CA GLY A 103 -28.61 -16.35 -7.72
C GLY A 103 -28.78 -16.19 -6.21
N ALA A 104 -28.63 -14.97 -5.67
CA ALA A 104 -28.85 -14.66 -4.29
C ALA A 104 -30.30 -14.35 -3.98
N ASP A 105 -30.74 -14.65 -2.74
CA ASP A 105 -32.05 -14.23 -2.26
C ASP A 105 -32.09 -12.73 -1.99
N ALA A 106 -32.63 -11.96 -2.93
CA ALA A 106 -32.71 -10.51 -2.85
C ALA A 106 -33.48 -10.04 -1.61
N ALA A 107 -34.56 -10.72 -1.24
CA ALA A 107 -35.41 -10.33 -0.11
C ALA A 107 -34.67 -10.42 1.22
N GLN A 108 -33.76 -11.36 1.36
CA GLN A 108 -32.92 -11.53 2.55
C GLN A 108 -31.65 -10.66 2.47
N LYS A 109 -30.94 -10.69 1.32
CA LYS A 109 -29.59 -10.08 1.20
C LYS A 109 -29.60 -8.57 1.09
N ILE A 110 -30.56 -7.98 0.35
CA ILE A 110 -30.55 -6.52 0.16
C ILE A 110 -30.75 -5.76 1.46
N PRO A 111 -31.69 -6.11 2.37
CA PRO A 111 -31.80 -5.45 3.66
C PRO A 111 -30.54 -5.59 4.54
N GLU A 112 -29.91 -6.77 4.53
CA GLU A 112 -28.65 -7.03 5.23
C GLU A 112 -27.53 -6.12 4.71
N LEU A 113 -27.32 -6.09 3.39
CA LEU A 113 -26.28 -5.29 2.75
C LEU A 113 -26.56 -3.79 2.83
N CYS A 114 -27.84 -3.39 2.75
CA CYS A 114 -28.27 -2.02 2.98
C CYS A 114 -27.86 -1.52 4.38
N LYS A 115 -28.03 -2.35 5.40
CA LYS A 115 -27.61 -2.05 6.77
C LYS A 115 -26.07 -2.06 6.87
N THR A 116 -25.42 -3.11 6.39
CA THR A 116 -23.97 -3.31 6.51
C THR A 116 -23.20 -2.21 5.80
N CYS A 117 -23.58 -1.88 4.55
CA CYS A 117 -22.90 -0.86 3.74
C CYS A 117 -23.43 0.57 3.98
N GLY A 118 -24.44 0.77 4.83
CA GLY A 118 -25.00 2.09 5.15
C GLY A 118 -25.68 2.75 3.95
N LEU A 119 -26.50 2.00 3.18
CA LEU A 119 -27.12 2.47 1.93
C LEU A 119 -28.53 3.00 2.09
N LYS A 120 -29.12 2.93 3.29
CA LYS A 120 -30.56 3.21 3.56
C LYS A 120 -31.03 4.54 2.94
N GLU A 121 -30.24 5.59 3.05
CA GLU A 121 -30.63 6.94 2.59
C GLU A 121 -30.54 7.12 1.07
N VAL A 122 -29.90 6.19 0.38
CA VAL A 122 -29.65 6.32 -1.07
C VAL A 122 -30.30 5.23 -1.91
N MET A 123 -31.02 4.28 -1.30
CA MET A 123 -31.63 3.15 -2.01
C MET A 123 -32.56 3.59 -3.15
N HIS A 124 -33.25 4.73 -2.99
CA HIS A 124 -34.20 5.29 -3.95
C HIS A 124 -33.58 6.26 -4.97
N LYS A 125 -32.26 6.51 -4.89
CA LYS A 125 -31.53 7.45 -5.76
C LYS A 125 -30.92 6.74 -6.94
N ASN A 126 -30.77 7.48 -8.07
CA ASN A 126 -29.97 7.00 -9.17
C ASN A 126 -28.49 6.92 -8.77
N ILE A 127 -27.80 5.91 -9.28
CA ILE A 127 -26.36 5.70 -9.03
C ILE A 127 -25.53 6.91 -9.52
N SER A 128 -25.94 7.56 -10.60
CA SER A 128 -25.32 8.80 -11.11
C SER A 128 -25.34 9.96 -10.13
N GLU A 129 -26.34 10.03 -9.25
CA GLU A 129 -26.52 11.09 -8.27
C GLU A 129 -25.69 10.88 -6.99
N LEU A 130 -25.09 9.72 -6.85
CA LEU A 130 -24.33 9.36 -5.66
C LEU A 130 -22.95 10.03 -5.61
N SER A 131 -22.52 10.41 -4.40
CA SER A 131 -21.12 10.74 -4.15
C SER A 131 -20.22 9.51 -4.44
N ARG A 132 -18.92 9.76 -4.63
CA ARG A 132 -17.95 8.67 -4.85
C ARG A 132 -17.98 7.66 -3.70
N GLY A 133 -18.09 8.11 -2.45
CA GLY A 133 -18.17 7.24 -1.28
C GLY A 133 -19.40 6.33 -1.30
N TYR A 134 -20.55 6.86 -1.66
CA TYR A 134 -21.74 6.01 -1.81
C TYR A 134 -21.64 5.02 -2.97
N ARG A 135 -21.03 5.42 -4.10
CA ARG A 135 -20.76 4.48 -5.21
C ARG A 135 -19.82 3.35 -4.77
N GLN A 136 -18.79 3.64 -3.97
CA GLN A 136 -17.92 2.60 -3.40
C GLN A 136 -18.70 1.65 -2.47
N ARG A 137 -19.59 2.17 -1.63
CA ARG A 137 -20.45 1.36 -0.75
C ARG A 137 -21.43 0.47 -1.54
N VAL A 138 -21.98 0.97 -2.65
CA VAL A 138 -22.81 0.15 -3.57
C VAL A 138 -21.97 -0.93 -4.25
N GLY A 139 -20.74 -0.59 -4.69
CA GLY A 139 -19.79 -1.58 -5.23
C GLY A 139 -19.41 -2.66 -4.24
N LEU A 140 -19.24 -2.28 -2.97
CA LEU A 140 -18.98 -3.24 -1.88
C LEU A 140 -20.20 -4.14 -1.62
N ALA A 141 -21.42 -3.58 -1.62
CA ALA A 141 -22.64 -4.36 -1.51
C ALA A 141 -22.79 -5.36 -2.68
N HIS A 142 -22.45 -4.95 -3.90
CA HIS A 142 -22.37 -5.84 -5.05
C HIS A 142 -21.39 -7.01 -4.80
N ALA A 143 -20.18 -6.70 -4.36
CA ALA A 143 -19.15 -7.71 -4.12
C ALA A 143 -19.54 -8.71 -3.02
N LEU A 144 -20.38 -8.29 -2.08
CA LEU A 144 -20.85 -9.09 -0.94
C LEU A 144 -22.17 -9.85 -1.22
N MET A 145 -22.81 -9.63 -2.37
CA MET A 145 -24.16 -10.12 -2.64
C MET A 145 -24.29 -11.64 -2.52
N ASN A 146 -23.32 -12.40 -2.96
CA ASN A 146 -23.31 -13.86 -2.89
C ASN A 146 -22.60 -14.44 -1.66
N ASP A 147 -22.47 -13.65 -0.60
CA ASP A 147 -21.87 -14.04 0.68
C ASP A 147 -20.47 -14.69 0.54
N PRO A 148 -19.53 -14.06 -0.16
CA PRO A 148 -18.25 -14.67 -0.47
C PRO A 148 -17.40 -14.87 0.78
N GLU A 149 -16.62 -15.96 0.82
CA GLU A 149 -15.64 -16.23 1.89
C GLU A 149 -14.39 -15.34 1.76
N ILE A 150 -14.11 -14.89 0.54
CA ILE A 150 -12.95 -14.07 0.18
C ILE A 150 -13.45 -12.78 -0.47
N LEU A 151 -12.99 -11.64 0.05
CA LEU A 151 -13.28 -10.33 -0.51
C LEU A 151 -12.00 -9.68 -1.03
N ILE A 152 -11.98 -9.30 -2.29
CA ILE A 152 -10.84 -8.64 -2.94
C ILE A 152 -11.26 -7.22 -3.31
N LEU A 153 -10.56 -6.23 -2.77
CA LEU A 153 -10.85 -4.82 -2.90
C LEU A 153 -9.67 -4.10 -3.59
N ASP A 154 -9.90 -3.57 -4.77
CA ASP A 154 -8.89 -2.84 -5.52
C ASP A 154 -9.01 -1.34 -5.26
N GLU A 155 -8.05 -0.76 -4.53
CA GLU A 155 -7.99 0.67 -4.16
C GLU A 155 -9.32 1.19 -3.57
N PRO A 156 -9.90 0.56 -2.53
CA PRO A 156 -11.27 0.83 -2.06
C PRO A 156 -11.48 2.24 -1.51
N THR A 157 -10.41 2.94 -1.17
CA THR A 157 -10.42 4.29 -0.59
C THR A 157 -9.98 5.38 -1.57
N SER A 158 -9.61 4.99 -2.81
CA SER A 158 -9.11 5.91 -3.82
C SER A 158 -10.08 7.05 -4.12
N GLY A 159 -9.61 8.31 -3.95
CA GLY A 159 -10.35 9.52 -4.25
C GLY A 159 -11.55 9.80 -3.33
N LEU A 160 -11.55 9.24 -2.13
CA LEU A 160 -12.47 9.58 -1.04
C LEU A 160 -11.90 10.71 -0.18
N ASP A 161 -12.78 11.46 0.47
CA ASP A 161 -12.37 12.39 1.52
C ASP A 161 -11.99 11.68 2.82
N PRO A 162 -11.28 12.33 3.77
CA PRO A 162 -10.79 11.68 4.99
C PRO A 162 -11.90 11.00 5.83
N ASN A 163 -13.08 11.61 5.93
CA ASN A 163 -14.19 11.04 6.70
C ASN A 163 -14.73 9.77 6.02
N GLN A 164 -14.89 9.81 4.70
CA GLN A 164 -15.34 8.65 3.92
C GLN A 164 -14.32 7.50 3.98
N ILE A 165 -13.03 7.82 4.01
CA ILE A 165 -11.95 6.82 4.18
C ILE A 165 -12.11 6.10 5.51
N GLU A 166 -12.34 6.84 6.61
CA GLU A 166 -12.55 6.22 7.94
C GLU A 166 -13.77 5.31 7.98
N ASP A 167 -14.87 5.75 7.37
CA ASP A 167 -16.09 4.96 7.26
C ASP A 167 -15.88 3.65 6.49
N VAL A 168 -15.21 3.72 5.34
CA VAL A 168 -14.91 2.54 4.51
C VAL A 168 -13.95 1.60 5.24
N ARG A 169 -12.95 2.14 5.96
CA ARG A 169 -12.03 1.34 6.79
C ARG A 169 -12.77 0.60 7.92
N ALA A 170 -13.67 1.29 8.62
CA ALA A 170 -14.47 0.67 9.67
C ALA A 170 -15.32 -0.49 9.12
N LEU A 171 -15.92 -0.28 7.95
CA LEU A 171 -16.70 -1.29 7.25
C LEU A 171 -15.85 -2.50 6.84
N ILE A 172 -14.69 -2.28 6.26
CA ILE A 172 -13.75 -3.35 5.87
C ILE A 172 -13.30 -4.15 7.10
N LYS A 173 -12.99 -3.49 8.22
CA LYS A 173 -12.63 -4.16 9.47
C LYS A 173 -13.75 -5.06 10.00
N GLU A 174 -14.99 -4.59 9.93
CA GLU A 174 -16.14 -5.39 10.36
C GLU A 174 -16.34 -6.64 9.49
N ILE A 175 -16.26 -6.47 8.17
CA ILE A 175 -16.34 -7.57 7.19
C ILE A 175 -15.18 -8.57 7.41
N GLY A 176 -13.98 -8.08 7.66
CA GLY A 176 -12.79 -8.90 7.86
C GLY A 176 -12.80 -9.75 9.13
N LYS A 177 -13.72 -9.53 10.08
CA LYS A 177 -13.87 -10.41 11.25
C LYS A 177 -14.33 -11.82 10.88
N THR A 178 -15.02 -11.96 9.76
CA THR A 178 -15.65 -13.23 9.35
C THR A 178 -15.15 -13.72 7.98
N ARG A 179 -14.40 -12.92 7.25
CA ARG A 179 -13.96 -13.21 5.88
C ARG A 179 -12.46 -12.97 5.69
N THR A 180 -11.90 -13.62 4.69
CA THR A 180 -10.56 -13.28 4.18
C THR A 180 -10.68 -12.04 3.30
N VAL A 181 -9.85 -11.02 3.54
CA VAL A 181 -9.90 -9.78 2.77
C VAL A 181 -8.52 -9.46 2.19
N ILE A 182 -8.47 -9.19 0.89
CA ILE A 182 -7.29 -8.65 0.21
C ILE A 182 -7.60 -7.22 -0.21
N ILE A 183 -6.74 -6.29 0.17
CA ILE A 183 -6.89 -4.88 -0.17
C ILE A 183 -5.66 -4.44 -0.95
N SER A 184 -5.84 -3.96 -2.19
CA SER A 184 -4.74 -3.25 -2.84
C SER A 184 -4.75 -1.79 -2.44
N THR A 185 -3.58 -1.23 -2.28
CA THR A 185 -3.39 0.20 -2.14
C THR A 185 -1.94 0.58 -2.47
N HIS A 186 -1.73 1.84 -2.80
CA HIS A 186 -0.40 2.43 -2.91
C HIS A 186 -0.08 3.32 -1.70
N ILE A 187 -1.03 3.44 -0.74
CA ILE A 187 -0.90 4.28 0.46
C ILE A 187 -0.59 3.40 1.66
N LEU A 188 0.61 3.54 2.18
CA LEU A 188 1.10 2.71 3.27
C LEU A 188 0.33 2.89 4.58
N GLY A 189 -0.04 4.14 4.92
CA GLY A 189 -0.84 4.43 6.11
C GLY A 189 -2.19 3.71 6.15
N GLU A 190 -2.75 3.33 5.00
CA GLU A 190 -3.95 2.52 4.93
C GLU A 190 -3.69 1.08 5.34
N VAL A 191 -2.58 0.52 4.86
CA VAL A 191 -2.16 -0.85 5.22
C VAL A 191 -1.89 -0.95 6.72
N GLU A 192 -1.20 0.04 7.30
CA GLU A 192 -0.92 0.06 8.74
C GLU A 192 -2.17 0.03 9.61
N MET A 193 -3.22 0.73 9.15
CA MET A 193 -4.47 0.85 9.91
C MET A 193 -5.41 -0.36 9.76
N LEU A 194 -5.34 -1.04 8.61
CA LEU A 194 -6.30 -2.08 8.22
C LEU A 194 -5.72 -3.49 8.27
N CYS A 195 -4.44 -3.65 7.91
CA CYS A 195 -3.88 -4.94 7.56
C CYS A 195 -2.83 -5.40 8.58
N PRO A 196 -3.02 -6.53 9.27
CA PRO A 196 -2.00 -7.10 10.13
C PRO A 196 -0.80 -7.65 9.35
N ARG A 197 -0.96 -7.91 8.04
CA ARG A 197 0.08 -8.39 7.13
C ARG A 197 0.05 -7.64 5.82
N VAL A 198 1.21 -7.41 5.26
CA VAL A 198 1.39 -6.75 3.97
C VAL A 198 2.28 -7.58 3.04
N ILE A 199 1.85 -7.64 1.79
CA ILE A 199 2.59 -8.19 0.66
C ILE A 199 2.97 -7.01 -0.23
N ILE A 200 4.26 -6.77 -0.44
CA ILE A 200 4.74 -5.64 -1.27
C ILE A 200 5.15 -6.17 -2.64
N ILE A 201 4.55 -5.60 -3.68
CA ILE A 201 4.89 -5.89 -5.08
C ILE A 201 5.49 -4.63 -5.72
N ALA A 202 6.63 -4.79 -6.38
CA ALA A 202 7.26 -3.75 -7.20
C ALA A 202 7.82 -4.35 -8.48
N ASN A 203 7.61 -3.67 -9.61
CA ASN A 203 8.08 -4.12 -10.94
C ASN A 203 7.68 -5.58 -11.26
N GLY A 204 6.46 -5.97 -10.86
CA GLY A 204 5.93 -7.32 -11.06
C GLY A 204 6.48 -8.38 -10.12
N LYS A 205 7.38 -8.06 -9.19
CA LYS A 205 8.03 -9.01 -8.27
C LYS A 205 7.56 -8.82 -6.83
N LEU A 206 7.57 -9.92 -6.09
CA LEU A 206 7.37 -9.90 -4.64
C LEU A 206 8.65 -9.35 -3.98
N VAL A 207 8.52 -8.23 -3.28
CA VAL A 207 9.63 -7.57 -2.59
C VAL A 207 9.65 -7.89 -1.10
N ALA A 208 8.47 -7.94 -0.48
CA ALA A 208 8.32 -8.31 0.92
C ALA A 208 6.97 -8.98 1.17
N ASP A 209 6.94 -9.85 2.16
CA ASP A 209 5.75 -10.50 2.70
C ASP A 209 5.95 -10.69 4.20
N SER A 210 5.31 -9.84 5.02
CA SER A 210 5.54 -9.84 6.46
C SER A 210 4.40 -9.22 7.25
N PRO A 211 4.30 -9.51 8.56
CA PRO A 211 3.45 -8.77 9.47
C PRO A 211 3.79 -7.27 9.44
N THR A 212 2.78 -6.41 9.42
CA THR A 212 2.95 -4.94 9.32
C THR A 212 3.78 -4.37 10.48
N ASN A 213 3.66 -4.96 11.68
CA ASN A 213 4.45 -4.57 12.86
C ASN A 213 5.95 -4.93 12.75
N GLU A 214 6.31 -5.98 12.01
CA GLU A 214 7.70 -6.39 11.80
C GLU A 214 8.38 -5.49 10.76
N LEU A 215 7.69 -5.17 9.68
CA LEU A 215 8.17 -4.16 8.74
C LEU A 215 8.54 -2.87 9.48
N ARG A 216 7.65 -2.42 10.36
CA ARG A 216 7.89 -1.23 11.17
C ARG A 216 9.13 -1.37 12.07
N LYS A 217 9.33 -2.52 12.71
CA LYS A 217 10.49 -2.75 13.61
C LYS A 217 11.81 -2.83 12.84
N ASN A 218 11.84 -3.56 11.73
CA ASN A 218 13.07 -3.75 10.93
C ASN A 218 13.63 -2.43 10.38
N PHE A 219 12.77 -1.41 10.25
CA PHE A 219 13.16 -0.10 9.73
C PHE A 219 13.14 1.02 10.78
N GLN A 220 12.48 0.84 11.94
CA GLN A 220 12.59 1.78 13.06
C GLN A 220 13.96 1.77 13.72
N ASN A 221 14.78 0.77 13.46
CA ASN A 221 16.12 0.65 14.00
C ASN A 221 17.14 1.58 13.30
N SER A 222 16.84 2.13 12.13
CA SER A 222 17.66 3.18 11.53
C SER A 222 17.09 4.55 11.89
N ILE A 223 17.77 5.24 12.79
CA ILE A 223 17.46 6.61 13.19
C ILE A 223 18.09 7.55 12.16
N THR A 224 17.29 8.43 11.59
CA THR A 224 17.78 9.54 10.78
C THR A 224 17.71 10.82 11.59
N LEU A 225 18.80 11.58 11.61
CA LEU A 225 18.88 12.87 12.27
C LEU A 225 18.99 13.97 11.24
N ASN A 226 18.05 14.91 11.25
CA ASN A 226 18.16 16.16 10.50
C ASN A 226 18.73 17.23 11.44
N ILE A 227 19.86 17.80 11.06
CA ILE A 227 20.62 18.71 11.91
C ILE A 227 20.92 19.97 11.12
N VAL A 228 20.79 21.12 11.78
CA VAL A 228 21.21 22.41 11.24
C VAL A 228 22.31 22.99 12.12
N PHE A 229 23.50 23.13 11.53
CA PHE A 229 24.66 23.76 12.18
C PHE A 229 24.85 25.18 11.67
N GLY A 230 25.21 26.10 12.59
CA GLY A 230 25.74 27.40 12.27
C GLY A 230 27.24 27.48 12.57
N GLY A 231 27.93 28.44 11.94
CA GLY A 231 29.38 28.60 12.05
C GLY A 231 30.23 27.68 11.21
N THR A 232 29.61 26.78 10.42
CA THR A 232 30.31 25.81 9.56
C THR A 232 29.62 25.66 8.17
N ASN A 233 30.27 24.96 7.27
CA ASN A 233 29.73 24.56 5.97
C ASN A 233 29.60 23.04 5.88
N PHE A 234 28.91 22.55 4.84
CA PHE A 234 28.65 21.11 4.69
C PHE A 234 29.93 20.27 4.61
N SER A 235 30.96 20.74 3.90
CA SER A 235 32.21 19.98 3.73
C SER A 235 32.97 19.82 5.03
N GLU A 236 33.06 20.89 5.84
CA GLU A 236 33.66 20.84 7.18
C GLU A 236 32.84 19.94 8.11
N ALA A 237 31.54 20.13 8.15
CA ALA A 237 30.64 19.33 8.99
C ALA A 237 30.72 17.84 8.63
N LYS A 238 30.72 17.49 7.36
CA LYS A 238 30.81 16.11 6.87
C LYS A 238 32.12 15.45 7.31
N SER A 239 33.26 16.12 7.14
CA SER A 239 34.59 15.59 7.51
C SER A 239 34.69 15.29 9.01
N GLU A 240 34.11 16.10 9.86
CA GLU A 240 34.10 15.87 11.32
C GLU A 240 33.09 14.79 11.73
N LEU A 241 31.91 14.75 11.11
CA LEU A 241 30.90 13.75 11.38
C LEU A 241 31.30 12.32 10.93
N GLU A 242 32.08 12.20 9.85
CA GLU A 242 32.64 10.91 9.39
C GLU A 242 33.55 10.23 10.41
N LYS A 243 34.07 10.98 11.41
CA LYS A 243 34.87 10.41 12.50
C LYS A 243 34.03 9.64 13.52
N ILE A 244 32.72 9.80 13.50
CA ILE A 244 31.79 9.07 14.41
C ILE A 244 31.48 7.72 13.78
N ALA A 245 31.99 6.64 14.38
CA ALA A 245 31.93 5.28 13.81
C ALA A 245 30.50 4.72 13.59
N ASP A 246 29.51 5.26 14.31
CA ASP A 246 28.13 4.78 14.27
C ASP A 246 27.25 5.50 13.20
N ILE A 247 27.83 6.36 12.40
CA ILE A 247 27.18 6.99 11.24
C ILE A 247 27.31 6.06 10.03
N SER A 248 26.20 5.87 9.29
CA SER A 248 26.15 5.05 8.08
C SER A 248 26.15 5.90 6.80
N SER A 249 25.48 7.04 6.80
CA SER A 249 25.49 7.99 5.68
C SER A 249 25.31 9.43 6.15
N ILE A 250 25.84 10.37 5.35
CA ILE A 250 25.76 11.82 5.57
C ILE A 250 25.35 12.47 4.25
N GLU A 251 24.21 13.14 4.25
CA GLU A 251 23.66 13.83 3.09
C GLU A 251 23.44 15.30 3.39
N LYS A 252 23.57 16.15 2.37
CA LYS A 252 23.24 17.56 2.49
C LYS A 252 21.75 17.76 2.33
N ILE A 253 21.16 18.53 3.25
CA ILE A 253 19.76 18.98 3.12
C ILE A 253 19.70 20.50 3.04
N GLU A 254 18.62 21.03 2.47
CA GLU A 254 18.34 22.46 2.52
C GLU A 254 18.02 22.85 3.96
N ALA A 255 18.60 23.97 4.40
CA ALA A 255 18.29 24.57 5.68
C ALA A 255 17.78 25.99 5.45
N GLU A 256 16.79 26.39 6.23
CA GLU A 256 16.28 27.76 6.16
C GLU A 256 17.35 28.76 6.56
N LYS A 257 17.31 29.93 5.91
CA LYS A 257 18.30 30.98 6.15
C LYS A 257 18.20 31.54 7.56
N ILE A 258 19.24 31.32 8.36
CA ILE A 258 19.27 31.75 9.75
C ILE A 258 19.70 33.23 9.81
N LYS A 259 18.86 34.06 10.43
CA LYS A 259 19.12 35.51 10.55
C LYS A 259 20.34 35.77 11.42
N GLY A 260 21.36 36.40 10.83
CA GLY A 260 22.60 36.72 11.52
C GLY A 260 23.77 35.74 11.31
N GLU A 261 23.50 34.57 10.72
CA GLU A 261 24.54 33.58 10.39
C GLU A 261 25.07 33.75 8.97
N ARG A 262 26.40 33.81 8.83
CA ARG A 262 27.08 33.89 7.53
C ARG A 262 27.39 32.50 6.94
N LYS A 263 27.60 31.50 7.82
CA LYS A 263 27.84 30.10 7.42
C LYS A 263 26.89 29.20 8.20
N PHE A 264 26.12 28.42 7.47
CA PHE A 264 25.24 27.39 8.05
C PHE A 264 25.08 26.23 7.06
N CYS A 265 24.77 25.04 7.57
CA CYS A 265 24.49 23.89 6.73
C CYS A 265 23.46 22.97 7.39
N GLY A 266 22.60 22.40 6.54
CA GLY A 266 21.71 21.31 6.89
C GLY A 266 22.37 19.97 6.53
N VAL A 267 22.29 19.04 7.47
CA VAL A 267 22.88 17.70 7.34
C VAL A 267 21.85 16.65 7.76
N LYS A 268 21.65 15.65 6.91
CA LYS A 268 20.87 14.45 7.21
C LYS A 268 21.85 13.31 7.50
N ILE A 269 21.72 12.69 8.65
CA ILE A 269 22.61 11.64 9.13
C ILE A 269 21.80 10.37 9.33
N SER A 270 22.17 9.27 8.69
CA SER A 270 21.65 7.95 9.01
C SER A 270 22.56 7.26 10.02
N VAL A 271 21.95 6.75 11.09
CA VAL A 271 22.66 6.13 12.22
C VAL A 271 22.57 4.60 12.09
N LYS A 272 23.66 3.91 12.44
CA LYS A 272 23.66 2.44 12.50
C LYS A 272 22.66 1.95 13.56
N GLU A 273 22.09 0.79 13.28
CA GLU A 273 21.01 0.20 14.06
C GLU A 273 21.27 0.18 15.57
N GLY A 274 20.28 0.64 16.33
CA GLY A 274 20.29 0.59 17.79
C GLY A 274 21.25 1.55 18.49
N LYS A 275 21.90 2.48 17.75
CA LYS A 275 22.88 3.40 18.32
C LYS A 275 22.28 4.77 18.61
N GLU A 276 22.68 5.35 19.74
CA GLU A 276 22.31 6.71 20.15
C GLU A 276 23.55 7.61 20.02
N ILE A 277 23.52 8.55 19.07
CA ILE A 277 24.67 9.40 18.75
C ILE A 277 24.43 10.90 18.98
N ARG A 278 23.23 11.30 19.42
CA ARG A 278 22.90 12.72 19.61
C ARG A 278 23.84 13.43 20.55
N LYS A 279 24.27 12.75 21.62
CA LYS A 279 25.26 13.28 22.57
C LYS A 279 26.59 13.52 21.88
N ASN A 280 27.07 12.57 21.08
CA ASN A 280 28.34 12.67 20.35
C ASN A 280 28.35 13.85 19.38
N ILE A 281 27.20 14.03 18.67
CA ILE A 281 27.04 15.15 17.74
C ILE A 281 27.03 16.49 18.47
N PHE A 282 26.36 16.58 19.62
CA PHE A 282 26.37 17.79 20.43
C PHE A 282 27.78 18.13 20.93
N GLU A 283 28.51 17.15 21.47
CA GLU A 283 29.89 17.31 21.93
C GLU A 283 30.83 17.74 20.79
N LEU A 284 30.62 17.17 19.60
CA LEU A 284 31.35 17.54 18.37
C LEU A 284 31.10 19.01 18.00
N ALA A 285 29.86 19.46 18.02
CA ALA A 285 29.51 20.84 17.74
C ALA A 285 30.15 21.80 18.72
N VAL A 286 30.09 21.51 20.02
CA VAL A 286 30.73 22.31 21.07
C VAL A 286 32.25 22.37 20.87
N LYS A 287 32.92 21.23 20.61
CA LYS A 287 34.35 21.14 20.38
C LYS A 287 34.84 22.00 19.20
N ASN A 288 34.04 22.06 18.12
CA ASN A 288 34.38 22.83 16.92
C ASN A 288 33.85 24.27 16.95
N GLY A 289 33.20 24.70 18.02
CA GLY A 289 32.64 26.05 18.17
C GLY A 289 31.44 26.29 17.24
N TRP A 290 30.73 25.24 16.85
CA TRP A 290 29.53 25.32 16.01
C TRP A 290 28.29 25.56 16.86
N THR A 291 27.35 26.30 16.32
CA THR A 291 26.03 26.47 16.92
C THR A 291 25.09 25.39 16.39
N LEU A 292 24.45 24.66 17.28
CA LEU A 292 23.42 23.70 16.93
C LEU A 292 22.06 24.38 16.97
N TYR A 293 21.47 24.66 15.81
CA TYR A 293 20.15 25.30 15.70
C TYR A 293 19.00 24.31 15.73
N GLU A 294 19.19 23.15 15.12
CA GLU A 294 18.16 22.15 15.02
C GLU A 294 18.78 20.74 15.11
N MET A 295 18.12 19.83 15.82
CA MET A 295 18.43 18.40 15.83
C MET A 295 17.12 17.62 15.96
N ASN A 296 16.55 17.25 14.84
CA ASN A 296 15.32 16.48 14.79
C ASN A 296 15.60 15.01 14.51
N VAL A 297 14.99 14.15 15.33
CA VAL A 297 14.97 12.70 15.08
C VAL A 297 13.85 12.40 14.11
N GLN A 298 14.19 12.08 12.90
CA GLN A 298 13.26 11.50 11.95
C GLN A 298 13.33 9.98 12.11
N LYS A 299 12.30 9.40 12.71
CA LYS A 299 12.13 7.95 12.64
C LYS A 299 11.77 7.64 11.18
N ASN A 300 12.49 6.72 10.58
CA ASN A 300 12.14 6.27 9.22
C ASN A 300 10.67 5.88 9.21
N SER A 301 9.91 6.57 8.41
CA SER A 301 8.52 6.20 8.17
C SER A 301 8.50 4.90 7.38
N LEU A 302 7.42 4.13 7.48
CA LEU A 302 7.24 3.00 6.57
C LEU A 302 7.22 3.45 5.09
N GLU A 303 6.94 4.73 4.82
CA GLU A 303 7.04 5.33 3.49
C GLU A 303 8.48 5.35 2.97
N ASP A 304 9.47 5.69 3.83
CA ASP A 304 10.89 5.63 3.47
C ASP A 304 11.32 4.20 3.15
N VAL A 305 10.77 3.24 3.90
CA VAL A 305 10.96 1.80 3.66
C VAL A 305 10.38 1.39 2.32
N PHE A 306 9.15 1.77 2.08
CA PHE A 306 8.45 1.47 0.84
C PHE A 306 9.21 2.07 -0.36
N HIS A 307 9.66 3.31 -0.23
CA HIS A 307 10.50 3.94 -1.25
C HIS A 307 11.82 3.19 -1.46
N ALA A 308 12.52 2.81 -0.39
CA ALA A 308 13.77 2.06 -0.50
C ALA A 308 13.59 0.68 -1.14
N LEU A 309 12.47 0.00 -0.86
CA LEU A 309 12.16 -1.31 -1.42
C LEU A 309 11.62 -1.25 -2.86
N THR A 310 11.03 -0.13 -3.28
CA THR A 310 10.37 0.00 -4.60
C THR A 310 11.20 0.77 -5.62
N ILE A 311 12.17 1.58 -5.19
CA ILE A 311 13.12 2.27 -6.09
C ILE A 311 14.29 1.31 -6.36
N THR A 312 14.18 0.49 -7.39
CA THR A 312 15.35 -0.20 -7.94
C THR A 312 16.17 0.83 -8.72
N PRO A 313 17.51 0.83 -8.60
CA PRO A 313 18.37 1.75 -9.37
C PRO A 313 18.34 1.37 -10.86
N GLN A 314 17.39 1.90 -11.61
CA GLN A 314 17.34 1.81 -13.09
C GLN A 314 17.82 3.09 -13.79
N ASN A 315 18.44 4.04 -13.06
CA ASN A 315 18.86 5.32 -13.64
C ASN A 315 20.38 5.50 -13.82
N GLU A 316 21.21 4.48 -13.61
CA GLU A 316 22.65 4.63 -13.90
C GLU A 316 23.03 4.27 -15.34
N THR A 317 22.22 3.51 -16.07
CA THR A 317 22.59 3.04 -17.43
C THR A 317 22.14 3.99 -18.56
N THR A 318 21.31 4.99 -18.28
CA THR A 318 20.77 5.88 -19.35
C THR A 318 21.49 7.24 -19.45
N MET A 319 22.38 7.59 -18.53
CA MET A 319 23.17 8.83 -18.63
C MET A 319 24.54 8.63 -19.30
N GLU A 320 25.10 7.42 -19.32
CA GLU A 320 26.38 7.18 -20.01
C GLU A 320 26.21 7.06 -21.52
N GLU A 321 25.06 6.65 -22.05
CA GLU A 321 24.85 6.58 -23.51
C GLU A 321 24.47 7.91 -24.17
N LYS A 322 24.13 8.96 -23.42
CA LYS A 322 23.85 10.30 -23.99
C LYS A 322 25.08 11.23 -24.08
N ASN A 323 26.17 10.87 -23.43
CA ASN A 323 27.44 11.62 -23.51
C ASN A 323 28.47 11.04 -24.49
N ALA A 324 28.09 10.01 -25.24
CA ALA A 324 28.94 9.35 -26.25
C ALA A 324 28.38 9.51 -27.69
N LYS A 325 27.64 10.59 -27.95
CA LYS A 325 27.28 10.98 -29.34
C LYS A 325 27.46 12.46 -29.57
#